data_6529c212fa2bc7a2ddc8f18a82e3bff9
#
_entry.id   6529c212fa2bc7a2ddc8f18a82e3bff9
#
_cell.length_a   1.000
_cell.length_b   1.000
_cell.length_c   1.000
_cell.angle_alpha   90.00
_cell.angle_beta   90.00
_cell.angle_gamma   90.00
#
_symmetry.space_group_name_H-M   'P 1'
#
loop_
_entity.id
_entity.type
_entity.pdbx_description
1 polymer ?
#
loop_
_entity_poly.entity_id
_entity_poly.type
_entity_poly.pdbx_seq_one_letter_code
_entity_poly.pdbx_strand_id
1 'polypeptide(L)'
;MVHPNEKPCLVQGKIRFPALALGLVFLFSPVSADTKSFQTELDFKLKSLVRHGSVLIADKKDILYRYPAEANPMLVPASVLKIATALAALHYLGPEFRYRTDFYLAEKHILGIRGHGDPFLVSEEWQIIAQKLGQLSGLPKQLGGVFFDTSVFSSNIKIPGIKFSTNPYDALNGALVINFNTVFLKIDSKGFVTSAEKQTPITPLVKHLAKNLSPGKHRISIPANSGITYAGELVHAFLAQAGFSFDSENITLRPLISEDSLIY
;
A
#
# COMPACT_ATOMS: atom_id res chain seq x y z
N MET A 1 13.86 28.31 -21.53
CA MET A 1 13.13 29.34 -20.74
C MET A 1 12.10 28.62 -19.90
N VAL A 2 12.37 28.47 -18.64
CA VAL A 2 11.50 27.75 -17.69
C VAL A 2 10.68 28.78 -16.94
N HIS A 3 9.36 28.70 -17.00
CA HIS A 3 8.48 29.53 -16.20
C HIS A 3 8.36 28.95 -14.78
N PRO A 4 8.66 29.72 -13.73
CA PRO A 4 8.37 29.33 -12.35
C PRO A 4 7.03 29.93 -11.94
N ASN A 5 6.03 29.13 -11.66
CA ASN A 5 4.91 29.43 -10.75
C ASN A 5 3.71 28.51 -11.02
N GLU A 6 3.77 27.29 -10.50
CA GLU A 6 2.53 26.56 -10.19
C GLU A 6 2.59 26.16 -8.71
N LYS A 7 1.71 26.79 -7.94
CA LYS A 7 1.49 26.48 -6.52
C LYS A 7 0.77 25.15 -6.42
N PRO A 8 1.16 24.26 -5.49
CA PRO A 8 0.43 23.01 -5.29
C PRO A 8 -0.98 23.33 -4.75
N CYS A 9 -1.96 22.76 -5.39
CA CYS A 9 -3.36 22.80 -4.98
C CYS A 9 -3.54 21.91 -3.74
N LEU A 10 -3.54 22.51 -2.55
CA LEU A 10 -3.91 21.85 -1.30
C LEU A 10 -5.42 21.61 -1.30
N VAL A 11 -5.82 20.40 -1.58
CA VAL A 11 -7.20 19.95 -1.33
C VAL A 11 -7.38 19.80 0.17
N GLN A 12 -7.93 20.82 0.81
CA GLN A 12 -8.40 20.72 2.20
C GLN A 12 -9.71 19.93 2.24
N GLY A 13 -9.60 18.61 2.37
CA GLY A 13 -10.73 17.77 2.75
C GLY A 13 -11.11 18.00 4.21
N LYS A 14 -12.17 18.75 4.48
CA LYS A 14 -12.75 18.86 5.82
C LYS A 14 -13.43 17.54 6.18
N ILE A 15 -12.73 16.69 6.91
CA ILE A 15 -13.35 15.54 7.59
C ILE A 15 -14.13 16.11 8.77
N ARG A 16 -15.47 16.13 8.64
CA ARG A 16 -16.35 16.44 9.77
C ARG A 16 -16.51 15.16 10.61
N PHE A 17 -15.83 15.12 11.73
CA PHE A 17 -16.21 14.22 12.83
C PHE A 17 -17.41 14.84 13.58
N PRO A 18 -18.44 14.05 13.95
CA PRO A 18 -19.46 14.56 14.84
C PRO A 18 -18.79 14.84 16.19
N ALA A 19 -18.75 16.11 16.56
CA ALA A 19 -18.27 16.55 17.86
C ALA A 19 -19.26 16.09 18.93
N LEU A 20 -18.90 15.04 19.65
CA LEU A 20 -19.45 14.82 20.98
C LEU A 20 -18.75 15.85 21.88
N ALA A 21 -19.36 17.02 21.98
CA ALA A 21 -18.91 18.09 22.85
C ALA A 21 -19.18 17.67 24.30
N LEU A 22 -18.21 17.04 24.95
CA LEU A 22 -18.13 17.05 26.41
C LEU A 22 -17.59 18.43 26.81
N GLY A 23 -18.48 19.37 27.10
CA GLY A 23 -18.14 20.68 27.61
C GLY A 23 -17.47 20.56 28.97
N LEU A 24 -16.14 20.58 29.03
CA LEU A 24 -15.38 20.89 30.23
C LEU A 24 -15.14 22.39 30.24
N VAL A 25 -16.00 23.12 30.97
CA VAL A 25 -15.74 24.52 31.33
C VAL A 25 -14.60 24.53 32.36
N PHE A 26 -13.40 24.86 31.89
CA PHE A 26 -12.29 25.16 32.80
C PHE A 26 -12.46 26.59 33.31
N LEU A 27 -12.99 26.75 34.53
CA LEU A 27 -12.80 27.95 35.31
C LEU A 27 -11.33 28.00 35.75
N PHE A 28 -10.56 28.90 35.21
CA PHE A 28 -9.20 29.19 35.65
C PHE A 28 -9.26 29.85 37.05
N SER A 29 -9.24 29.03 38.07
CA SER A 29 -8.71 29.43 39.40
C SER A 29 -7.27 28.91 39.47
N PRO A 30 -6.30 29.63 40.02
CA PRO A 30 -4.99 29.08 40.32
C PRO A 30 -5.15 28.13 41.52
N VAL A 31 -5.67 26.97 41.27
CA VAL A 31 -5.66 25.85 42.20
C VAL A 31 -4.31 25.21 42.03
N SER A 32 -3.44 25.25 43.04
CA SER A 32 -2.44 24.23 43.26
C SER A 32 -3.19 22.91 43.42
N ALA A 33 -3.74 22.40 42.35
CA ALA A 33 -4.36 21.10 42.35
C ALA A 33 -3.24 20.12 42.68
N ASP A 34 -3.45 19.41 43.76
CA ASP A 34 -2.57 18.36 44.24
C ASP A 34 -2.36 17.38 43.11
N THR A 35 -1.25 17.51 42.42
CA THR A 35 -0.90 16.69 41.21
C THR A 35 -0.96 15.21 41.55
N LYS A 36 -0.76 14.83 42.83
CA LYS A 36 -0.91 13.46 43.31
C LYS A 36 -2.37 13.01 43.33
N SER A 37 -3.30 13.88 43.68
CA SER A 37 -4.74 13.56 43.68
C SER A 37 -5.23 13.29 42.24
N PHE A 38 -4.83 14.14 41.28
CA PHE A 38 -5.17 13.97 39.87
C PHE A 38 -4.58 12.68 39.32
N GLN A 39 -3.32 12.37 39.59
CA GLN A 39 -2.69 11.13 39.16
C GLN A 39 -3.41 9.89 39.69
N THR A 40 -3.76 9.90 40.97
CA THR A 40 -4.47 8.78 41.63
C THR A 40 -5.86 8.56 41.00
N GLU A 41 -6.60 9.63 40.73
CA GLU A 41 -7.90 9.52 40.05
C GLU A 41 -7.77 8.98 38.64
N LEU A 42 -6.75 9.42 37.91
CA LEU A 42 -6.47 8.97 36.55
C LEU A 42 -6.07 7.49 36.53
N ASP A 43 -5.22 7.06 37.46
CA ASP A 43 -4.82 5.66 37.64
C ASP A 43 -6.03 4.76 37.90
N PHE A 44 -6.93 5.20 38.78
CA PHE A 44 -8.15 4.45 39.10
C PHE A 44 -9.03 4.27 37.84
N LYS A 45 -9.24 5.34 37.07
CA LYS A 45 -10.01 5.28 35.83
C LYS A 45 -9.33 4.40 34.79
N LEU A 46 -8.02 4.54 34.60
CA LEU A 46 -7.27 3.78 33.60
C LEU A 46 -7.20 2.28 33.93
N LYS A 47 -7.14 1.93 35.22
CA LYS A 47 -7.14 0.53 35.65
C LYS A 47 -8.37 -0.25 35.18
N SER A 48 -9.51 0.41 35.08
CA SER A 48 -10.75 -0.21 34.57
C SER A 48 -10.81 -0.28 33.05
N LEU A 49 -10.16 0.65 32.34
CA LEU A 49 -10.22 0.80 30.88
C LEU A 49 -9.07 0.07 30.16
N VAL A 50 -7.88 0.06 30.75
CA VAL A 50 -6.66 -0.49 30.15
C VAL A 50 -6.28 -1.79 30.83
N ARG A 51 -6.74 -2.91 30.31
CA ARG A 51 -6.41 -4.25 30.84
C ARG A 51 -5.03 -4.73 30.40
N HIS A 52 -4.68 -4.48 29.14
CA HIS A 52 -3.37 -4.80 28.56
C HIS A 52 -2.91 -3.62 27.73
N GLY A 53 -2.00 -2.82 28.26
CA GLY A 53 -1.53 -1.63 27.58
C GLY A 53 -0.75 -0.72 28.49
N SER A 54 -0.30 0.38 27.92
CA SER A 54 0.29 1.50 28.64
C SER A 54 -0.23 2.82 28.08
N VAL A 55 -0.26 3.84 28.94
CA VAL A 55 -0.60 5.21 28.57
C VAL A 55 0.59 6.10 28.89
N LEU A 56 1.02 6.89 27.93
CA LEU A 56 2.06 7.90 28.08
C LEU A 56 1.51 9.24 27.60
N ILE A 57 1.60 10.24 28.47
CA ILE A 57 1.35 11.64 28.11
C ILE A 57 2.66 12.38 28.26
N ALA A 58 3.11 13.00 27.20
CA ALA A 58 4.35 13.76 27.16
C ALA A 58 4.15 15.07 26.40
N ASP A 59 4.92 16.08 26.74
CA ASP A 59 5.11 17.26 25.93
C ASP A 59 6.46 17.19 25.18
N LYS A 60 6.93 18.32 24.64
CA LYS A 60 8.22 18.38 23.92
C LYS A 60 9.45 18.10 24.79
N LYS A 61 9.33 18.21 26.10
CA LYS A 61 10.46 18.17 27.04
C LYS A 61 10.32 17.05 28.05
N ASP A 62 9.11 16.82 28.58
CA ASP A 62 8.88 16.00 29.76
C ASP A 62 7.78 14.96 29.58
N ILE A 63 7.90 13.85 30.30
CA ILE A 63 6.82 12.88 30.48
C ILE A 63 5.92 13.41 31.61
N LEU A 64 4.71 13.82 31.26
CA LEU A 64 3.73 14.38 32.17
C LEU A 64 2.99 13.30 32.96
N TYR A 65 2.77 12.15 32.34
CA TYR A 65 2.03 11.04 32.96
C TYR A 65 2.42 9.70 32.30
N ARG A 66 2.50 8.64 33.12
CA ARG A 66 2.71 7.27 32.71
C ARG A 66 1.85 6.30 33.49
N TYR A 67 1.18 5.39 32.78
CA TYR A 67 0.42 4.31 33.40
C TYR A 67 0.76 2.97 32.69
N PRO A 68 1.05 1.87 33.43
CA PRO A 68 1.35 1.86 34.86
C PRO A 68 2.65 2.62 35.15
N ALA A 69 2.75 3.21 36.32
CA ALA A 69 3.85 4.12 36.69
C ALA A 69 5.24 3.42 36.64
N GLU A 70 5.32 2.18 37.12
CA GLU A 70 6.58 1.46 37.30
C GLU A 70 6.81 0.34 36.28
N ALA A 71 5.81 -0.01 35.48
CA ALA A 71 5.94 -1.09 34.49
C ALA A 71 6.34 -0.55 33.12
N ASN A 72 7.30 -1.22 32.49
CA ASN A 72 7.56 -1.10 31.07
C ASN A 72 7.09 -2.40 30.40
N PRO A 73 5.78 -2.61 30.25
CA PRO A 73 5.27 -3.86 29.73
C PRO A 73 5.74 -4.05 28.29
N MET A 74 6.21 -5.27 28.00
CA MET A 74 6.50 -5.65 26.61
C MET A 74 5.16 -5.82 25.88
N LEU A 75 4.83 -4.86 25.04
CA LEU A 75 3.61 -4.84 24.25
C LEU A 75 3.92 -5.12 22.79
N VAL A 76 3.00 -5.79 22.11
CA VAL A 76 3.06 -5.93 20.66
C VAL A 76 2.69 -4.59 20.02
N PRO A 77 3.62 -3.91 19.34
CA PRO A 77 3.38 -2.55 18.86
C PRO A 77 2.34 -2.48 17.72
N ALA A 78 2.07 -3.60 17.06
CA ALA A 78 1.19 -3.67 15.90
C ALA A 78 1.48 -2.51 14.90
N SER A 79 0.47 -1.77 14.46
CA SER A 79 0.64 -0.67 13.50
C SER A 79 1.40 0.54 14.04
N VAL A 80 1.62 0.65 15.34
CA VAL A 80 2.46 1.72 15.92
C VAL A 80 3.91 1.60 15.43
N LEU A 81 4.38 0.38 15.10
CA LEU A 81 5.71 0.15 14.51
C LEU A 81 5.91 0.92 13.19
N LYS A 82 4.84 1.26 12.47
CA LYS A 82 4.92 2.05 11.23
C LYS A 82 5.52 3.44 11.45
N ILE A 83 5.41 4.00 12.65
CA ILE A 83 6.04 5.28 13.01
C ILE A 83 7.57 5.14 12.95
N ALA A 84 8.11 4.08 13.55
CA ALA A 84 9.54 3.82 13.51
C ALA A 84 10.02 3.51 12.08
N THR A 85 9.24 2.75 11.30
CA THR A 85 9.53 2.47 9.89
C THR A 85 9.55 3.76 9.07
N ALA A 86 8.58 4.66 9.25
CA ALA A 86 8.53 5.94 8.55
C ALA A 86 9.71 6.84 8.92
N LEU A 87 10.07 6.91 10.21
CA LEU A 87 11.25 7.67 10.65
C LEU A 87 12.54 7.10 10.05
N ALA A 88 12.70 5.79 10.01
CA ALA A 88 13.85 5.15 9.39
C ALA A 88 13.90 5.46 7.88
N ALA A 89 12.77 5.37 7.19
CA ALA A 89 12.68 5.71 5.77
C ALA A 89 13.08 7.17 5.52
N LEU A 90 12.56 8.11 6.29
CA LEU A 90 12.93 9.53 6.18
C LEU A 90 14.42 9.77 6.50
N HIS A 91 14.97 9.04 7.47
CA HIS A 91 16.38 9.18 7.85
C HIS A 91 17.33 8.65 6.76
N TYR A 92 17.06 7.46 6.22
CA TYR A 92 17.97 6.81 5.27
C TYR A 92 17.74 7.21 3.82
N LEU A 93 16.50 7.46 3.43
CA LEU A 93 16.13 7.79 2.04
C LEU A 93 15.99 9.29 1.82
N GLY A 94 15.68 10.05 2.87
CA GLY A 94 15.42 11.47 2.80
C GLY A 94 13.98 11.81 2.36
N PRO A 95 13.53 13.08 2.56
CA PRO A 95 12.16 13.49 2.25
C PRO A 95 11.89 13.60 0.74
N GLU A 96 12.94 13.73 -0.07
CA GLU A 96 12.81 13.86 -1.53
C GLU A 96 12.87 12.52 -2.26
N PHE A 97 13.03 11.42 -1.55
CA PHE A 97 13.02 10.09 -2.17
C PHE A 97 11.69 9.81 -2.85
N ARG A 98 11.76 9.27 -4.07
CA ARG A 98 10.59 8.83 -4.85
C ARG A 98 10.79 7.39 -5.27
N TYR A 99 9.77 6.58 -5.04
CA TYR A 99 9.70 5.26 -5.64
C TYR A 99 9.53 5.39 -7.16
N ARG A 100 10.00 4.39 -7.89
CA ARG A 100 9.89 4.37 -9.34
C ARG A 100 9.57 2.98 -9.86
N THR A 101 9.00 2.96 -11.03
CA THR A 101 8.84 1.77 -11.87
C THR A 101 9.32 2.18 -13.26
N ASP A 102 10.32 1.50 -13.78
CA ASP A 102 10.94 1.86 -15.05
C ASP A 102 10.34 1.02 -16.19
N PHE A 103 10.15 1.63 -17.35
CA PHE A 103 9.60 0.99 -18.53
C PHE A 103 10.64 0.99 -19.65
N TYR A 104 10.77 -0.13 -20.33
CA TYR A 104 11.74 -0.38 -21.38
C TYR A 104 11.07 -0.91 -22.65
N LEU A 105 11.65 -0.64 -23.78
CA LEU A 105 11.29 -1.27 -25.04
C LEU A 105 12.43 -2.17 -25.47
N ALA A 106 12.17 -3.47 -25.54
CA ALA A 106 13.06 -4.49 -26.01
C ALA A 106 12.80 -4.80 -27.51
N GLU A 107 13.64 -5.66 -28.08
CA GLU A 107 13.43 -6.17 -29.44
C GLU A 107 12.02 -6.77 -29.61
N LYS A 108 11.54 -6.78 -30.84
CA LYS A 108 10.18 -7.27 -31.21
C LYS A 108 9.06 -6.56 -30.47
N HIS A 109 9.29 -5.29 -30.09
CA HIS A 109 8.33 -4.45 -29.37
C HIS A 109 7.85 -5.05 -28.03
N ILE A 110 8.70 -5.79 -27.32
CA ILE A 110 8.37 -6.33 -26.02
C ILE A 110 8.53 -5.22 -24.97
N LEU A 111 7.48 -4.97 -24.20
CA LEU A 111 7.48 -4.00 -23.12
C LEU A 111 8.12 -4.60 -21.88
N GLY A 112 9.23 -4.03 -21.42
CA GLY A 112 9.87 -4.36 -20.16
C GLY A 112 9.38 -3.47 -19.02
N ILE A 113 9.16 -4.06 -17.86
CA ILE A 113 8.74 -3.33 -16.65
C ILE A 113 9.64 -3.76 -15.51
N ARG A 114 10.44 -2.81 -15.00
CA ARG A 114 11.32 -3.05 -13.86
C ARG A 114 10.74 -2.44 -12.60
N GLY A 115 10.47 -3.28 -11.62
CA GLY A 115 9.99 -2.86 -10.31
C GLY A 115 11.12 -2.49 -9.36
N HIS A 116 10.93 -1.43 -8.58
CA HIS A 116 11.84 -0.98 -7.53
C HIS A 116 11.19 -0.99 -6.15
N GLY A 117 10.13 -1.78 -5.98
CA GLY A 117 9.43 -1.90 -4.70
C GLY A 117 8.51 -0.72 -4.38
N ASP A 118 7.92 -0.12 -5.40
CA ASP A 118 6.92 0.92 -5.20
C ASP A 118 5.69 0.36 -4.45
N PRO A 119 5.43 0.79 -3.23
CA PRO A 119 4.32 0.27 -2.43
C PRO A 119 2.97 0.84 -2.88
N PHE A 120 2.95 1.84 -3.74
CA PHE A 120 1.73 2.53 -4.16
C PHE A 120 1.33 2.21 -5.61
N LEU A 121 1.83 1.12 -6.17
CA LEU A 121 1.50 0.67 -7.51
C LEU A 121 0.12 -0.01 -7.53
N VAL A 122 -0.94 0.81 -7.43
CA VAL A 122 -2.34 0.37 -7.41
C VAL A 122 -3.02 0.54 -8.76
N SER A 123 -4.25 0.03 -8.91
CA SER A 123 -5.00 0.07 -10.16
C SER A 123 -5.17 1.49 -10.72
N GLU A 124 -5.40 2.47 -9.86
CA GLU A 124 -5.52 3.88 -10.24
C GLU A 124 -4.25 4.42 -10.87
N GLU A 125 -3.10 4.10 -10.29
CA GLU A 125 -1.79 4.48 -10.83
C GLU A 125 -1.54 3.77 -12.17
N TRP A 126 -1.89 2.49 -12.28
CA TRP A 126 -1.76 1.76 -13.54
C TRP A 126 -2.62 2.33 -14.66
N GLN A 127 -3.81 2.84 -14.38
CA GLN A 127 -4.62 3.54 -15.38
C GLN A 127 -3.89 4.77 -15.90
N ILE A 128 -3.29 5.57 -15.02
CA ILE A 128 -2.52 6.76 -15.38
C ILE A 128 -1.28 6.38 -16.17
N ILE A 129 -0.52 5.38 -15.71
CA ILE A 129 0.68 4.87 -16.38
C ILE A 129 0.34 4.39 -17.80
N ALA A 130 -0.68 3.54 -17.96
CA ALA A 130 -1.08 3.01 -19.25
C ALA A 130 -1.48 4.13 -20.24
N GLN A 131 -2.21 5.15 -19.75
CA GLN A 131 -2.55 6.31 -20.58
C GLN A 131 -1.30 7.10 -20.99
N LYS A 132 -0.36 7.34 -20.09
CA LYS A 132 0.91 8.03 -20.40
C LYS A 132 1.74 7.24 -21.40
N LEU A 133 1.90 5.94 -21.21
CA LEU A 133 2.56 5.07 -22.17
C LEU A 133 1.87 5.15 -23.55
N GLY A 134 0.55 5.21 -23.55
CA GLY A 134 -0.25 5.36 -24.76
C GLY A 134 -0.02 6.67 -25.54
N GLN A 135 0.52 7.69 -24.88
CA GLN A 135 0.83 9.01 -25.46
C GLN A 135 2.30 9.13 -25.89
N LEU A 136 3.17 8.18 -25.53
CA LEU A 136 4.58 8.23 -25.92
C LEU A 136 4.73 8.08 -27.44
N SER A 137 5.38 9.07 -28.06
CA SER A 137 5.76 8.99 -29.46
C SER A 137 6.83 7.90 -29.63
N GLY A 138 6.59 6.97 -30.54
CA GLY A 138 7.54 5.87 -30.81
C GLY A 138 7.26 4.57 -30.07
N LEU A 139 6.35 4.54 -29.10
CA LEU A 139 5.90 3.27 -28.52
C LEU A 139 4.79 2.67 -29.42
N PRO A 140 5.03 1.50 -30.04
CA PRO A 140 4.05 0.88 -30.92
C PRO A 140 2.82 0.44 -30.11
N LYS A 141 1.64 0.54 -30.72
CA LYS A 141 0.38 0.09 -30.09
C LYS A 141 0.23 -1.44 -30.11
N GLN A 142 0.90 -2.11 -31.04
CA GLN A 142 1.01 -3.56 -31.05
C GLN A 142 2.34 -3.96 -30.39
N LEU A 143 2.24 -4.61 -29.25
CA LEU A 143 3.38 -5.08 -28.46
C LEU A 143 3.59 -6.58 -28.70
N GLY A 144 4.84 -7.01 -28.80
CA GLY A 144 5.20 -8.43 -28.93
C GLY A 144 4.93 -9.22 -27.64
N GLY A 145 4.78 -8.54 -26.51
CA GLY A 145 4.52 -9.12 -25.20
C GLY A 145 5.02 -8.22 -24.07
N VAL A 146 5.07 -8.78 -22.85
CA VAL A 146 5.54 -8.09 -21.65
C VAL A 146 6.55 -8.96 -20.92
N PHE A 147 7.63 -8.36 -20.40
CA PHE A 147 8.47 -9.01 -19.40
C PHE A 147 8.60 -8.16 -18.13
N PHE A 148 8.84 -8.82 -17.01
CA PHE A 148 9.12 -8.16 -15.75
C PHE A 148 10.56 -8.41 -15.31
N ASP A 149 11.21 -7.35 -14.84
CA ASP A 149 12.48 -7.43 -14.13
C ASP A 149 12.22 -7.13 -12.63
N THR A 150 12.37 -8.15 -11.81
CA THR A 150 12.23 -8.08 -10.35
C THR A 150 13.58 -8.23 -9.64
N SER A 151 14.69 -8.18 -10.37
CA SER A 151 16.05 -8.48 -9.88
C SER A 151 16.61 -7.47 -8.87
N VAL A 152 15.94 -6.33 -8.70
CA VAL A 152 16.32 -5.30 -7.71
C VAL A 152 16.28 -5.85 -6.29
N PHE A 153 15.35 -6.76 -6.00
CA PHE A 153 15.27 -7.42 -4.71
C PHE A 153 15.58 -8.91 -4.83
N SER A 154 16.13 -9.46 -3.76
CA SER A 154 16.32 -10.90 -3.68
C SER A 154 14.96 -11.62 -3.71
N SER A 155 14.87 -12.70 -4.48
CA SER A 155 13.69 -13.58 -4.50
C SER A 155 13.47 -14.33 -3.17
N ASN A 156 14.47 -14.33 -2.29
CA ASN A 156 14.47 -15.09 -1.03
C ASN A 156 14.12 -14.23 0.19
N ILE A 157 13.48 -13.08 0.01
CA ILE A 157 13.06 -12.24 1.14
C ILE A 157 12.03 -13.01 1.96
N LYS A 158 12.40 -13.30 3.22
CA LYS A 158 11.48 -13.91 4.19
C LYS A 158 11.06 -12.86 5.21
N ILE A 159 9.76 -12.63 5.31
CA ILE A 159 9.19 -11.72 6.29
C ILE A 159 8.66 -12.57 7.46
N PRO A 160 9.19 -12.38 8.69
CA PRO A 160 8.70 -13.14 9.84
C PRO A 160 7.22 -12.93 10.08
N GLY A 161 6.49 -13.99 10.42
CA GLY A 161 5.07 -13.93 10.76
C GLY A 161 4.11 -14.09 9.59
N ILE A 162 4.59 -14.06 8.33
CA ILE A 162 3.75 -14.39 7.17
C ILE A 162 3.36 -15.86 7.20
N LYS A 163 2.07 -16.13 6.99
CA LYS A 163 1.50 -17.47 6.82
C LYS A 163 1.12 -17.66 5.35
N PHE A 164 1.08 -18.91 4.90
CA PHE A 164 0.60 -19.24 3.54
C PHE A 164 -0.94 -19.36 3.57
N SER A 165 -1.63 -18.24 3.67
CA SER A 165 -3.09 -18.17 3.72
C SER A 165 -3.63 -17.14 2.73
N THR A 166 -4.96 -17.09 2.59
CA THR A 166 -5.64 -16.05 1.79
C THR A 166 -5.85 -14.76 2.56
N ASN A 167 -5.33 -14.65 3.78
CA ASN A 167 -5.41 -13.39 4.55
C ASN A 167 -4.59 -12.30 3.85
N PRO A 168 -5.11 -11.10 3.63
CA PRO A 168 -4.37 -9.99 3.01
C PRO A 168 -3.06 -9.63 3.69
N TYR A 169 -2.93 -9.88 4.99
CA TYR A 169 -1.67 -9.66 5.73
C TYR A 169 -0.56 -10.66 5.39
N ASP A 170 -0.92 -11.77 4.75
CA ASP A 170 0.01 -12.80 4.30
C ASP A 170 0.45 -12.59 2.83
N ALA A 171 0.01 -11.51 2.19
CA ALA A 171 0.42 -11.15 0.84
C ALA A 171 1.93 -10.90 0.78
N LEU A 172 2.59 -11.48 -0.24
CA LEU A 172 4.03 -11.31 -0.40
C LEU A 172 4.40 -9.94 -0.96
N ASN A 173 5.50 -9.41 -0.45
CA ASN A 173 6.16 -8.23 -1.00
C ASN A 173 7.15 -8.65 -2.10
N GLY A 174 7.52 -7.69 -2.95
CA GLY A 174 8.50 -7.91 -4.02
C GLY A 174 8.88 -6.60 -4.71
N ALA A 175 9.75 -6.69 -5.68
CA ALA A 175 10.18 -5.53 -6.45
C ALA A 175 9.04 -4.95 -7.33
N LEU A 176 8.15 -5.81 -7.80
CA LEU A 176 6.96 -5.43 -8.58
C LEU A 176 5.72 -6.09 -7.97
N VAL A 177 4.90 -5.29 -7.32
CA VAL A 177 3.67 -5.73 -6.65
C VAL A 177 2.55 -4.77 -7.00
N ILE A 178 1.44 -5.28 -7.53
CA ILE A 178 0.26 -4.47 -7.86
C ILE A 178 -0.86 -4.76 -6.86
N ASN A 179 -1.56 -3.69 -6.41
CA ASN A 179 -2.65 -3.79 -5.44
C ASN A 179 -2.25 -4.56 -4.17
N PHE A 180 -0.99 -4.39 -3.71
CA PHE A 180 -0.46 -5.07 -2.52
C PHE A 180 -0.52 -6.61 -2.60
N ASN A 181 -0.50 -7.19 -3.81
CA ASN A 181 -0.78 -8.63 -4.03
C ASN A 181 -2.08 -9.09 -3.35
N THR A 182 -3.10 -8.26 -3.38
CA THR A 182 -4.44 -8.56 -2.89
C THR A 182 -5.49 -8.22 -3.93
N VAL A 183 -6.67 -8.82 -3.81
CA VAL A 183 -7.82 -8.48 -4.63
C VAL A 183 -9.07 -8.39 -3.76
N PHE A 184 -9.93 -7.41 -4.04
CA PHE A 184 -11.24 -7.29 -3.43
C PHE A 184 -12.32 -7.60 -4.46
N LEU A 185 -13.03 -8.70 -4.26
CA LEU A 185 -14.02 -9.23 -5.19
C LEU A 185 -15.37 -9.44 -4.53
N LYS A 186 -16.40 -9.56 -5.35
CA LYS A 186 -17.76 -9.90 -4.96
C LYS A 186 -18.24 -11.10 -5.78
N ILE A 187 -18.87 -12.06 -5.11
CA ILE A 187 -19.51 -13.21 -5.72
C ILE A 187 -21.01 -13.10 -5.46
N ASP A 188 -21.81 -13.19 -6.49
CA ASP A 188 -23.25 -13.19 -6.34
C ASP A 188 -23.80 -14.60 -6.00
N SER A 189 -25.11 -14.69 -5.79
CA SER A 189 -25.79 -15.98 -5.47
C SER A 189 -25.72 -17.02 -6.58
N LYS A 190 -25.36 -16.62 -7.81
CA LYS A 190 -25.19 -17.49 -8.97
C LYS A 190 -23.73 -17.90 -9.21
N GLY A 191 -22.80 -17.43 -8.35
CA GLY A 191 -21.38 -17.68 -8.48
C GLY A 191 -20.66 -16.75 -9.46
N PHE A 192 -21.29 -15.67 -9.94
CA PHE A 192 -20.64 -14.74 -10.84
C PHE A 192 -19.68 -13.81 -10.06
N VAL A 193 -18.43 -13.75 -10.53
CA VAL A 193 -17.36 -12.98 -9.88
C VAL A 193 -17.24 -11.62 -10.52
N THR A 194 -17.30 -10.57 -9.69
CA THR A 194 -17.07 -9.17 -10.07
C THR A 194 -16.06 -8.53 -9.15
N SER A 195 -15.43 -7.45 -9.62
CA SER A 195 -14.61 -6.64 -8.74
C SER A 195 -15.49 -5.90 -7.71
N ALA A 196 -15.03 -5.83 -6.48
CA ALA A 196 -15.62 -4.97 -5.46
C ALA A 196 -15.02 -3.55 -5.48
N GLU A 197 -13.99 -3.33 -6.31
CA GLU A 197 -13.34 -2.04 -6.58
C GLU A 197 -13.48 -1.75 -8.08
N LYS A 198 -14.21 -0.68 -8.43
CA LYS A 198 -14.58 -0.38 -9.82
C LYS A 198 -13.38 -0.22 -10.76
N GLN A 199 -12.28 0.30 -10.24
CA GLN A 199 -11.05 0.57 -10.98
C GLN A 199 -10.20 -0.67 -11.23
N THR A 200 -10.44 -1.78 -10.51
CA THR A 200 -9.61 -3.00 -10.63
C THR A 200 -10.30 -4.02 -11.52
N PRO A 201 -9.72 -4.41 -12.66
CA PRO A 201 -10.27 -5.46 -13.51
C PRO A 201 -10.28 -6.82 -12.79
N ILE A 202 -11.28 -7.65 -13.10
CA ILE A 202 -11.26 -9.06 -12.70
C ILE A 202 -10.47 -9.86 -13.74
N THR A 203 -9.38 -10.43 -13.28
CA THR A 203 -8.47 -11.20 -14.13
C THR A 203 -8.83 -12.69 -14.16
N PRO A 204 -8.32 -13.47 -15.14
CA PRO A 204 -8.49 -14.92 -15.20
C PRO A 204 -8.04 -15.65 -13.93
N LEU A 205 -6.87 -15.27 -13.39
CA LEU A 205 -6.37 -15.81 -12.13
C LEU A 205 -7.35 -15.56 -10.98
N VAL A 206 -7.89 -14.34 -10.87
CA VAL A 206 -8.84 -14.01 -9.79
C VAL A 206 -10.11 -14.82 -9.92
N LYS A 207 -10.65 -15.03 -11.13
CA LYS A 207 -11.79 -15.92 -11.36
C LYS A 207 -11.50 -17.35 -10.94
N HIS A 208 -10.27 -17.82 -11.19
CA HIS A 208 -9.84 -19.14 -10.74
C HIS A 208 -9.79 -19.25 -9.21
N LEU A 209 -9.18 -18.28 -8.54
CA LEU A 209 -9.08 -18.26 -7.07
C LEU A 209 -10.45 -18.14 -6.38
N ALA A 210 -11.40 -17.51 -7.04
CA ALA A 210 -12.76 -17.32 -6.51
C ALA A 210 -13.66 -18.56 -6.57
N LYS A 211 -13.30 -19.63 -7.31
CA LYS A 211 -14.15 -20.79 -7.57
C LYS A 211 -14.72 -21.47 -6.34
N ASN A 212 -13.98 -21.49 -5.24
CA ASN A 212 -14.34 -22.16 -4.00
C ASN A 212 -14.80 -21.20 -2.90
N LEU A 213 -15.02 -19.93 -3.22
CA LEU A 213 -15.50 -18.95 -2.26
C LEU A 213 -17.04 -18.89 -2.28
N SER A 214 -17.64 -18.71 -1.11
CA SER A 214 -19.08 -18.51 -0.95
C SER A 214 -19.56 -17.16 -1.54
N PRO A 215 -20.85 -17.00 -1.86
CA PRO A 215 -21.41 -15.70 -2.19
C PRO A 215 -21.09 -14.65 -1.12
N GLY A 216 -20.72 -13.43 -1.54
CA GLY A 216 -20.32 -12.36 -0.62
C GLY A 216 -19.18 -11.50 -1.15
N LYS A 217 -18.65 -10.64 -0.29
CA LYS A 217 -17.44 -9.82 -0.56
C LYS A 217 -16.23 -10.47 0.10
N HIS A 218 -15.15 -10.59 -0.63
CA HIS A 218 -13.91 -11.22 -0.18
C HIS A 218 -12.72 -10.34 -0.54
N ARG A 219 -11.86 -10.07 0.44
CA ARG A 219 -10.51 -9.55 0.19
C ARG A 219 -9.53 -10.67 0.48
N ILE A 220 -8.83 -11.11 -0.53
CA ILE A 220 -7.90 -12.23 -0.45
C ILE A 220 -6.51 -11.83 -0.91
N SER A 221 -5.48 -12.47 -0.37
CA SER A 221 -4.12 -12.37 -0.88
C SER A 221 -3.95 -13.23 -2.13
N ILE A 222 -3.11 -12.78 -3.04
CA ILE A 222 -2.68 -13.57 -4.19
C ILE A 222 -1.62 -14.58 -3.71
N PRO A 223 -1.73 -15.87 -4.08
CA PRO A 223 -0.74 -16.88 -3.71
C PRO A 223 0.68 -16.50 -4.14
N ALA A 224 1.67 -16.91 -3.35
CA ALA A 224 3.07 -16.53 -3.52
C ALA A 224 3.63 -16.78 -4.93
N ASN A 225 3.24 -17.90 -5.53
CA ASN A 225 3.67 -18.30 -6.88
C ASN A 225 2.86 -17.65 -8.01
N SER A 226 1.88 -16.85 -7.70
CA SER A 226 0.93 -16.26 -8.67
C SER A 226 0.99 -14.73 -8.75
N GLY A 227 1.83 -14.07 -7.93
CA GLY A 227 1.92 -12.61 -7.90
C GLY A 227 2.30 -12.00 -9.25
N ILE A 228 3.25 -12.61 -9.94
CA ILE A 228 3.69 -12.17 -11.29
C ILE A 228 2.59 -12.39 -12.33
N THR A 229 1.89 -13.52 -12.28
CA THR A 229 0.75 -13.78 -13.17
C THR A 229 -0.34 -12.73 -12.95
N TYR A 230 -0.69 -12.45 -11.68
CA TYR A 230 -1.66 -11.42 -11.34
C TYR A 230 -1.26 -10.04 -11.84
N ALA A 231 -0.01 -9.64 -11.59
CA ALA A 231 0.52 -8.37 -12.08
C ALA A 231 0.44 -8.29 -13.60
N GLY A 232 0.81 -9.34 -14.31
CA GLY A 232 0.78 -9.40 -15.77
C GLY A 232 -0.62 -9.30 -16.35
N GLU A 233 -1.57 -10.05 -15.80
CA GLU A 233 -2.98 -9.98 -16.23
C GLU A 233 -3.56 -8.57 -16.02
N LEU A 234 -3.21 -7.88 -14.90
CA LEU A 234 -3.61 -6.50 -14.68
C LEU A 234 -2.95 -5.52 -15.66
N VAL A 235 -1.64 -5.66 -15.90
CA VAL A 235 -0.91 -4.83 -16.87
C VAL A 235 -1.51 -4.96 -18.27
N HIS A 236 -1.77 -6.19 -18.71
CA HIS A 236 -2.44 -6.41 -20.00
C HIS A 236 -3.81 -5.73 -20.05
N ALA A 237 -4.62 -5.87 -19.00
CA ALA A 237 -5.94 -5.26 -18.95
C ALA A 237 -5.87 -3.72 -19.03
N PHE A 238 -4.97 -3.08 -18.30
CA PHE A 238 -4.82 -1.62 -18.32
C PHE A 238 -4.25 -1.10 -19.62
N LEU A 239 -3.25 -1.78 -20.18
CA LEU A 239 -2.67 -1.41 -21.48
C LEU A 239 -3.69 -1.60 -22.61
N ALA A 240 -4.49 -2.67 -22.58
CA ALA A 240 -5.57 -2.87 -23.55
C ALA A 240 -6.62 -1.73 -23.47
N GLN A 241 -6.98 -1.28 -22.28
CA GLN A 241 -7.85 -0.11 -22.07
C GLN A 241 -7.25 1.18 -22.64
N ALA A 242 -5.91 1.29 -22.68
CA ALA A 242 -5.19 2.42 -23.27
C ALA A 242 -4.92 2.24 -24.79
N GLY A 243 -5.51 1.21 -25.42
CA GLY A 243 -5.47 0.99 -26.86
C GLY A 243 -4.26 0.18 -27.35
N PHE A 244 -3.58 -0.55 -26.46
CA PHE A 244 -2.54 -1.50 -26.84
C PHE A 244 -3.14 -2.86 -27.19
N SER A 245 -2.49 -3.58 -28.09
CA SER A 245 -2.72 -4.98 -28.41
C SER A 245 -1.43 -5.78 -28.23
N PHE A 246 -1.54 -7.11 -28.14
CA PHE A 246 -0.42 -7.99 -27.84
C PHE A 246 -0.38 -9.16 -28.83
N ASP A 247 0.83 -9.50 -29.29
CA ASP A 247 1.06 -10.72 -30.07
C ASP A 247 1.08 -11.95 -29.16
N SER A 248 1.49 -11.76 -27.91
CA SER A 248 1.51 -12.78 -26.88
C SER A 248 1.07 -12.19 -25.53
N GLU A 249 0.15 -12.86 -24.86
CA GLU A 249 -0.26 -12.56 -23.48
C GLU A 249 0.69 -13.17 -22.43
N ASN A 250 1.69 -13.93 -22.86
CA ASN A 250 2.65 -14.53 -21.95
C ASN A 250 3.53 -13.48 -21.29
N ILE A 251 3.65 -13.57 -19.98
CA ILE A 251 4.56 -12.76 -19.19
C ILE A 251 5.83 -13.56 -18.94
N THR A 252 6.96 -12.95 -19.22
CA THR A 252 8.27 -13.54 -18.90
C THR A 252 8.95 -12.81 -17.78
N LEU A 253 9.74 -13.53 -16.98
CA LEU A 253 10.63 -12.96 -15.97
C LEU A 253 12.04 -13.00 -16.50
N ARG A 254 12.68 -11.87 -16.60
CA ARG A 254 14.10 -11.78 -16.91
C ARG A 254 14.70 -10.47 -16.41
N PRO A 255 15.97 -10.42 -16.04
CA PRO A 255 16.66 -9.15 -15.81
C PRO A 255 16.75 -8.36 -17.13
N LEU A 256 16.96 -7.04 -16.96
CA LEU A 256 17.30 -6.16 -18.09
C LEU A 256 18.65 -6.57 -18.69
N ILE A 257 18.75 -6.31 -19.98
CA ILE A 257 19.99 -6.45 -20.77
C ILE A 257 20.33 -5.11 -21.42
N SER A 258 21.54 -5.00 -21.99
CA SER A 258 22.06 -3.75 -22.55
C SER A 258 21.24 -3.20 -23.74
N GLU A 259 20.56 -4.08 -24.45
CA GLU A 259 19.76 -3.77 -25.61
C GLU A 259 18.35 -3.23 -25.26
N ASP A 260 17.92 -3.35 -23.99
CA ASP A 260 16.63 -2.84 -23.55
C ASP A 260 16.69 -1.31 -23.39
N SER A 261 15.91 -0.58 -24.15
CA SER A 261 15.90 0.88 -24.15
C SER A 261 14.90 1.45 -23.16
N LEU A 262 15.35 2.27 -22.23
CA LEU A 262 14.47 2.98 -21.26
C LEU A 262 13.56 3.95 -22.03
N ILE A 263 12.25 3.91 -21.76
CA ILE A 263 11.24 4.75 -22.42
C ILE A 263 10.42 5.62 -21.46
N TYR A 264 10.32 5.22 -20.18
CA TYR A 264 9.56 5.95 -19.16
C TYR A 264 9.99 5.58 -17.74
#